data_5a204a15b6e2c68ffba2e62089c7bb97
#
_entry.id   5a204a15b6e2c68ffba2e62089c7bb97
#
_cell.length_a   1.000
_cell.length_b   1.000
_cell.length_c   1.000
_cell.angle_alpha   90.00
_cell.angle_beta   90.00
_cell.angle_gamma   90.00
#
_symmetry.space_group_name_H-M   'P 1'
#
loop_
_entity.id
_entity.type
_entity.pdbx_description
1 polymer ?
#
loop_
_entity_poly.entity_id
_entity_poly.type
_entity_poly.pdbx_seq_one_letter_code
_entity_poly.pdbx_strand_id
1 'polypeptide(L)'
;MALADTTNAIGAVTEMLQLRLQALSGSTLVTIGKPEDSDDATPHLNLFLYQIEFDPFLKNTPLNEGEKPPLWMVLKYLLTAYSAQDVSDTIIAQQRLGGAIKALNRNDLIDIGVNTAISKALSPNPQELHVTFDESNSDLLAKLMQGTDEKYRLSICFQVRPVMIAAAEPGDYSLLVGIDYTQPPTTLADPYVGIDTIPSMGAHIDGLDPVGFEVGEEVTIRGTDLHVANLSVMLGTVELPVTMQRPDQLKFT
;
A
#
# COMPACT_ATOMS: atom_id res chain seq x y z
N MET A 1 3.92 -12.71 -0.02
CA MET A 1 3.05 -12.53 -1.22
C MET A 1 3.73 -11.45 -2.06
N ALA A 2 4.08 -11.70 -3.31
CA ALA A 2 4.66 -10.64 -4.15
C ALA A 2 3.63 -9.53 -4.24
N LEU A 3 4.00 -8.31 -3.84
CA LEU A 3 3.18 -7.14 -4.00
C LEU A 3 2.87 -6.99 -5.49
N ALA A 4 1.59 -7.02 -5.84
CA ALA A 4 1.19 -6.80 -7.22
C ALA A 4 1.68 -5.42 -7.67
N ASP A 5 2.00 -5.30 -8.95
CA ASP A 5 2.46 -4.04 -9.52
C ASP A 5 1.37 -2.96 -9.40
N THR A 6 1.49 -2.11 -8.40
CA THR A 6 0.59 -0.99 -8.15
C THR A 6 0.99 0.28 -8.93
N THR A 7 2.02 0.21 -9.76
CA THR A 7 2.51 1.34 -10.57
C THR A 7 1.40 1.92 -11.44
N ASN A 8 0.48 1.08 -11.90
CA ASN A 8 -0.65 1.46 -12.73
C ASN A 8 -1.89 1.93 -11.94
N ALA A 9 -1.83 2.02 -10.60
CA ALA A 9 -3.01 2.30 -9.77
C ALA A 9 -3.73 3.61 -10.17
N ILE A 10 -2.98 4.67 -10.49
CA ILE A 10 -3.56 5.96 -10.90
C ILE A 10 -4.38 5.80 -12.19
N GLY A 11 -3.78 5.17 -13.21
CA GLY A 11 -4.46 4.90 -14.48
C GLY A 11 -5.68 3.98 -14.31
N ALA A 12 -5.54 2.95 -13.47
CA ALA A 12 -6.61 2.01 -13.19
C ALA A 12 -7.83 2.68 -12.53
N VAL A 13 -7.61 3.64 -11.62
CA VAL A 13 -8.71 4.43 -11.03
C VAL A 13 -9.41 5.26 -12.11
N THR A 14 -8.66 5.92 -12.99
CA THR A 14 -9.24 6.71 -14.09
C THR A 14 -10.06 5.84 -15.03
N GLU A 15 -9.54 4.68 -15.44
CA GLU A 15 -10.24 3.72 -16.30
C GLU A 15 -11.50 3.17 -15.64
N MET A 16 -11.42 2.81 -14.35
CA MET A 16 -12.56 2.37 -13.55
C MET A 16 -13.67 3.43 -13.52
N LEU A 17 -13.31 4.69 -13.26
CA LEU A 17 -14.27 5.81 -13.27
C LEU A 17 -14.89 6.02 -14.64
N GLN A 18 -14.11 5.92 -15.73
CA GLN A 18 -14.58 6.01 -17.09
C GLN A 18 -15.64 4.94 -17.38
N LEU A 19 -15.31 3.67 -17.12
CA LEU A 19 -16.23 2.55 -17.33
C LEU A 19 -17.53 2.71 -16.53
N ARG A 20 -17.41 3.14 -15.30
CA ARG A 20 -18.56 3.38 -14.43
C ARG A 20 -19.46 4.51 -14.93
N LEU A 21 -18.87 5.63 -15.32
CA LEU A 21 -19.62 6.74 -15.89
C LEU A 21 -20.33 6.31 -17.18
N GLN A 22 -19.67 5.55 -18.04
CA GLN A 22 -20.29 4.99 -19.26
C GLN A 22 -21.49 4.08 -18.94
N ALA A 23 -21.32 3.20 -17.95
CA ALA A 23 -22.36 2.22 -17.61
C ALA A 23 -23.59 2.84 -16.93
N LEU A 24 -23.39 3.84 -16.04
CA LEU A 24 -24.43 4.28 -15.10
C LEU A 24 -24.99 5.68 -15.36
N SER A 25 -24.26 6.56 -16.05
CA SER A 25 -24.74 7.93 -16.32
C SER A 25 -25.62 8.05 -17.56
N GLY A 26 -25.74 6.99 -18.35
CA GLY A 26 -26.40 7.03 -19.66
C GLY A 26 -25.59 7.76 -20.74
N SER A 27 -24.33 8.11 -20.45
CA SER A 27 -23.40 8.69 -21.42
C SER A 27 -22.58 7.59 -22.06
N THR A 28 -22.69 7.44 -23.36
CA THR A 28 -21.94 6.42 -24.12
C THR A 28 -20.48 6.81 -24.34
N LEU A 29 -20.18 8.11 -24.30
CA LEU A 29 -18.85 8.64 -24.52
C LEU A 29 -18.35 9.36 -23.24
N VAL A 30 -17.20 8.94 -22.76
CA VAL A 30 -16.46 9.61 -21.67
C VAL A 30 -15.03 9.80 -22.15
N THR A 31 -14.64 11.03 -22.39
CA THR A 31 -13.27 11.40 -22.78
C THR A 31 -12.40 11.59 -21.55
N ILE A 32 -11.10 11.34 -21.70
CA ILE A 32 -10.11 11.51 -20.63
C ILE A 32 -9.11 12.56 -21.09
N GLY A 33 -8.80 13.49 -20.21
CA GLY A 33 -7.84 14.55 -20.48
C GLY A 33 -8.39 15.93 -20.15
N LYS A 34 -7.62 16.95 -20.51
CA LYS A 34 -8.03 18.32 -20.30
C LYS A 34 -9.34 18.60 -21.06
N PRO A 35 -10.29 19.35 -20.45
CA PRO A 35 -11.52 19.72 -21.13
C PRO A 35 -11.19 20.69 -22.27
N GLU A 36 -11.06 20.19 -23.47
CA GLU A 36 -10.80 20.95 -24.69
C GLU A 36 -12.03 20.93 -25.58
N ASP A 37 -12.11 21.90 -26.51
CA ASP A 37 -13.14 21.86 -27.56
C ASP A 37 -12.88 20.61 -28.41
N SER A 38 -13.79 19.68 -28.37
CA SER A 38 -13.80 18.55 -29.29
C SER A 38 -14.78 18.85 -30.40
N ASP A 39 -14.40 18.59 -31.65
CA ASP A 39 -15.31 18.68 -32.81
C ASP A 39 -16.42 17.62 -32.78
N ASP A 40 -16.57 16.93 -31.64
CA ASP A 40 -17.55 15.88 -31.46
C ASP A 40 -18.97 16.45 -31.37
N ALA A 41 -19.75 16.19 -32.39
CA ALA A 41 -21.17 16.55 -32.43
C ALA A 41 -22.04 15.77 -31.43
N THR A 42 -21.42 14.83 -30.66
CA THR A 42 -22.13 13.96 -29.71
C THR A 42 -22.00 14.45 -28.28
N PRO A 43 -23.11 14.51 -27.56
CA PRO A 43 -23.03 14.83 -26.12
C PRO A 43 -22.21 13.82 -25.36
N HIS A 44 -21.24 14.29 -24.53
CA HIS A 44 -20.31 13.45 -23.82
C HIS A 44 -19.97 14.00 -22.43
N LEU A 45 -19.25 13.20 -21.63
CA LEU A 45 -18.62 13.60 -20.38
C LEU A 45 -17.12 13.66 -20.59
N ASN A 46 -16.44 14.59 -19.93
CA ASN A 46 -15.00 14.65 -19.88
C ASN A 46 -14.53 14.48 -18.43
N LEU A 47 -13.55 13.60 -18.24
CA LEU A 47 -12.92 13.31 -16.95
C LEU A 47 -11.46 13.74 -16.99
N PHE A 48 -11.10 14.71 -16.17
CA PHE A 48 -9.75 15.26 -16.10
C PHE A 48 -9.15 15.10 -14.70
N LEU A 49 -8.05 14.31 -14.59
CA LEU A 49 -7.23 14.25 -13.38
C LEU A 49 -6.35 15.50 -13.35
N TYR A 50 -6.70 16.48 -12.49
CA TYR A 50 -6.00 17.76 -12.46
C TYR A 50 -4.96 17.87 -11.35
N GLN A 51 -5.06 17.04 -10.30
CA GLN A 51 -4.14 17.10 -9.17
C GLN A 51 -4.03 15.76 -8.48
N ILE A 52 -2.82 15.45 -8.00
CA ILE A 52 -2.51 14.31 -7.14
C ILE A 52 -1.90 14.88 -5.87
N GLU A 53 -2.43 14.47 -4.73
CA GLU A 53 -1.92 14.83 -3.41
C GLU A 53 -1.59 13.58 -2.62
N PHE A 54 -0.72 13.67 -1.62
CA PHE A 54 -0.52 12.60 -0.66
C PHE A 54 -1.58 12.68 0.45
N ASP A 55 -2.15 11.53 0.81
CA ASP A 55 -3.17 11.48 1.86
C ASP A 55 -2.54 11.87 3.21
N PRO A 56 -2.99 12.97 3.84
CA PRO A 56 -2.38 13.47 5.06
C PRO A 56 -2.63 12.55 6.28
N PHE A 57 -3.68 11.72 6.23
CA PHE A 57 -4.07 10.85 7.34
C PHE A 57 -3.34 9.50 7.28
N LEU A 58 -3.05 9.00 6.08
CA LEU A 58 -2.45 7.68 5.86
C LEU A 58 -0.95 7.72 5.56
N LYS A 59 -0.36 8.90 5.47
CA LYS A 59 1.04 9.11 5.03
C LYS A 59 2.08 8.21 5.69
N ASN A 60 1.87 7.87 6.96
CA ASN A 60 2.80 7.04 7.74
C ASN A 60 2.19 5.69 8.17
N THR A 61 1.10 5.29 7.54
CA THR A 61 0.42 4.03 7.87
C THR A 61 1.04 2.91 7.05
N PRO A 62 1.81 1.99 7.67
CA PRO A 62 2.35 0.82 6.98
C PRO A 62 1.24 -0.19 6.70
N LEU A 63 1.47 -1.08 5.74
CA LEU A 63 0.57 -2.22 5.46
C LEU A 63 0.71 -3.29 6.54
N ASN A 64 1.95 -3.57 6.91
CA ASN A 64 2.27 -4.50 7.98
C ASN A 64 3.22 -3.81 8.97
N GLU A 65 3.25 -4.33 10.19
CA GLU A 65 4.13 -3.81 11.22
C GLU A 65 5.60 -3.94 10.80
N GLY A 66 6.35 -2.84 10.94
CA GLY A 66 7.77 -2.79 10.56
C GLY A 66 8.06 -2.57 9.07
N GLU A 67 7.07 -2.60 8.20
CA GLU A 67 7.25 -2.30 6.78
C GLU A 67 7.29 -0.79 6.50
N LYS A 68 7.96 -0.44 5.41
CA LYS A 68 7.94 0.93 4.90
C LYS A 68 6.53 1.29 4.45
N PRO A 69 5.95 2.41 4.92
CA PRO A 69 4.64 2.84 4.48
C PRO A 69 4.57 2.98 2.96
N PRO A 70 3.50 2.51 2.32
CA PRO A 70 3.27 2.77 0.91
C PRO A 70 2.95 4.26 0.69
N LEU A 71 2.93 4.67 -0.56
CA LEU A 71 2.47 6.00 -0.92
C LEU A 71 0.94 5.99 -1.01
N TRP A 72 0.31 6.70 -0.10
CA TRP A 72 -1.13 6.92 -0.10
C TRP A 72 -1.46 8.24 -0.78
N MET A 73 -2.37 8.20 -1.75
CA MET A 73 -2.68 9.34 -2.59
C MET A 73 -4.17 9.67 -2.59
N VAL A 74 -4.44 10.93 -2.85
CA VAL A 74 -5.75 11.50 -3.17
C VAL A 74 -5.71 11.96 -4.62
N LEU A 75 -6.56 11.40 -5.46
CA LEU A 75 -6.67 11.78 -6.87
C LEU A 75 -7.83 12.74 -7.04
N LYS A 76 -7.55 13.95 -7.55
CA LYS A 76 -8.56 14.99 -7.74
C LYS A 76 -8.93 15.12 -9.21
N TYR A 77 -10.22 15.00 -9.45
CA TYR A 77 -10.80 14.99 -10.79
C TYR A 77 -11.76 16.16 -11.02
N LEU A 78 -11.74 16.65 -12.23
CA LEU A 78 -12.73 17.56 -12.79
C LEU A 78 -13.63 16.76 -13.75
N LEU A 79 -14.93 16.84 -13.55
CA LEU A 79 -15.93 16.25 -14.42
C LEU A 79 -16.70 17.35 -15.12
N THR A 80 -16.65 17.36 -16.44
CA THR A 80 -17.33 18.33 -17.31
C THR A 80 -18.33 17.60 -18.19
N ALA A 81 -19.49 18.17 -18.40
CA ALA A 81 -20.51 17.62 -19.29
C ALA A 81 -20.74 18.53 -20.48
N TYR A 82 -20.85 17.90 -21.66
CA TYR A 82 -21.08 18.56 -22.94
C TYR A 82 -22.39 18.11 -23.55
N SER A 83 -23.10 19.04 -24.19
CA SER A 83 -24.15 18.76 -25.14
C SER A 83 -23.57 18.62 -26.56
N ALA A 84 -24.41 18.45 -27.56
CA ALA A 84 -23.98 18.57 -28.94
C ALA A 84 -23.34 19.93 -29.20
N GLN A 85 -22.32 20.01 -30.03
CA GLN A 85 -21.58 21.23 -30.39
C GLN A 85 -20.74 21.82 -29.22
N ASP A 86 -20.24 20.99 -28.32
CA ASP A 86 -19.35 21.38 -27.23
C ASP A 86 -19.87 22.50 -26.29
N VAL A 87 -21.16 22.58 -26.13
CA VAL A 87 -21.81 23.54 -25.25
C VAL A 87 -22.16 22.88 -23.93
N SER A 88 -21.72 23.45 -22.80
CA SER A 88 -21.94 22.90 -21.47
C SER A 88 -23.01 23.61 -20.62
N ASP A 89 -23.61 24.69 -21.14
CA ASP A 89 -24.63 25.51 -20.46
C ASP A 89 -26.09 25.11 -20.78
N THR A 90 -26.27 24.03 -21.50
CA THR A 90 -27.60 23.54 -21.89
C THR A 90 -28.23 22.63 -20.83
N ILE A 91 -29.56 22.54 -20.86
CA ILE A 91 -30.30 21.61 -19.97
C ILE A 91 -29.83 20.16 -20.17
N ILE A 92 -29.47 19.78 -21.39
CA ILE A 92 -28.99 18.43 -21.73
C ILE A 92 -27.64 18.15 -21.02
N ALA A 93 -26.71 19.10 -21.07
CA ALA A 93 -25.43 18.98 -20.35
C ALA A 93 -25.65 18.90 -18.83
N GLN A 94 -26.55 19.72 -18.29
CA GLN A 94 -26.87 19.70 -16.84
C GLN A 94 -27.50 18.37 -16.43
N GLN A 95 -28.40 17.80 -17.20
CA GLN A 95 -29.00 16.49 -16.95
C GLN A 95 -27.96 15.37 -16.99
N ARG A 96 -27.00 15.42 -17.92
CA ARG A 96 -25.89 14.46 -17.99
C ARG A 96 -24.97 14.58 -16.78
N LEU A 97 -24.64 15.80 -16.37
CA LEU A 97 -23.84 16.04 -15.17
C LEU A 97 -24.55 15.48 -13.93
N GLY A 98 -25.85 15.69 -13.79
CA GLY A 98 -26.67 15.12 -12.74
C GLY A 98 -26.67 13.59 -12.73
N GLY A 99 -26.77 12.96 -13.91
CA GLY A 99 -26.63 11.52 -14.08
C GLY A 99 -25.26 10.99 -13.65
N ALA A 100 -24.20 11.71 -14.02
CA ALA A 100 -22.83 11.38 -13.66
C ALA A 100 -22.58 11.51 -12.13
N ILE A 101 -23.06 12.59 -11.51
CA ILE A 101 -22.99 12.77 -10.05
C ILE A 101 -23.70 11.61 -9.34
N LYS A 102 -24.89 11.23 -9.80
CA LYS A 102 -25.62 10.08 -9.24
C LYS A 102 -24.85 8.77 -9.41
N ALA A 103 -24.18 8.57 -10.57
CA ALA A 103 -23.35 7.40 -10.81
C ALA A 103 -22.14 7.33 -9.87
N LEU A 104 -21.50 8.46 -9.60
CA LEU A 104 -20.34 8.55 -8.70
C LEU A 104 -20.74 8.44 -7.22
N ASN A 105 -21.92 8.87 -6.83
CA ASN A 105 -22.39 8.86 -5.45
C ASN A 105 -22.83 7.47 -4.94
N ARG A 106 -22.81 6.43 -5.79
CA ARG A 106 -23.12 5.07 -5.36
C ARG A 106 -21.91 4.49 -4.60
N ASN A 107 -22.14 3.94 -3.43
CA ASN A 107 -21.08 3.43 -2.53
C ASN A 107 -20.39 2.14 -3.04
N ASP A 108 -20.97 1.48 -4.03
CA ASP A 108 -20.42 0.26 -4.63
C ASP A 108 -19.37 0.59 -5.73
N LEU A 109 -18.37 1.40 -5.39
CA LEU A 109 -17.38 1.90 -6.34
C LEU A 109 -16.52 0.82 -6.97
N ILE A 110 -16.33 -0.29 -6.28
CA ILE A 110 -15.36 -1.27 -6.71
C ILE A 110 -16.04 -2.61 -6.94
N ASP A 111 -16.70 -2.73 -8.08
CA ASP A 111 -16.77 -4.05 -8.70
C ASP A 111 -15.52 -4.23 -9.59
N ILE A 112 -14.41 -4.55 -8.92
CA ILE A 112 -13.09 -4.76 -9.54
C ILE A 112 -13.11 -6.00 -10.45
N GLY A 113 -14.19 -6.78 -10.43
CA GLY A 113 -14.29 -8.06 -11.14
C GLY A 113 -14.35 -7.95 -12.67
N VAL A 114 -14.57 -6.78 -13.23
CA VAL A 114 -14.86 -6.63 -14.67
C VAL A 114 -13.59 -6.52 -15.52
N ASN A 115 -12.49 -6.00 -15.00
CA ASN A 115 -11.24 -5.83 -15.75
C ASN A 115 -10.04 -6.36 -14.95
N THR A 116 -9.37 -7.37 -15.47
CA THR A 116 -8.22 -8.00 -14.81
C THR A 116 -7.03 -7.06 -14.59
N ALA A 117 -6.84 -6.05 -15.44
CA ALA A 117 -5.76 -5.08 -15.30
C ALA A 117 -6.06 -4.10 -14.15
N ILE A 118 -7.28 -3.56 -14.08
CA ILE A 118 -7.76 -2.71 -12.97
C ILE A 118 -7.69 -3.49 -11.66
N SER A 119 -8.19 -4.72 -11.65
CA SER A 119 -8.17 -5.59 -10.46
C SER A 119 -6.74 -5.83 -9.95
N LYS A 120 -5.79 -6.12 -10.84
CA LYS A 120 -4.38 -6.32 -10.42
C LYS A 120 -3.75 -5.09 -9.80
N ALA A 121 -4.05 -3.90 -10.33
CA ALA A 121 -3.47 -2.65 -9.83
C ALA A 121 -4.10 -2.17 -8.52
N LEU A 122 -5.39 -2.45 -8.30
CA LEU A 122 -6.15 -1.95 -7.15
C LEU A 122 -6.40 -2.99 -6.05
N SER A 123 -6.34 -4.30 -6.34
CA SER A 123 -6.56 -5.35 -5.35
C SER A 123 -5.62 -5.32 -4.14
N PRO A 124 -4.36 -4.83 -4.25
CA PRO A 124 -3.50 -4.72 -3.08
C PRO A 124 -3.92 -3.61 -2.12
N ASN A 125 -4.82 -2.71 -2.53
CA ASN A 125 -5.32 -1.65 -1.65
C ASN A 125 -6.22 -2.26 -0.55
N PRO A 126 -5.81 -2.22 0.73
CA PRO A 126 -6.59 -2.80 1.82
C PRO A 126 -7.82 -1.98 2.19
N GLN A 127 -7.91 -0.74 1.72
CA GLN A 127 -9.02 0.16 1.98
C GLN A 127 -9.88 0.33 0.74
N GLU A 128 -11.18 0.42 0.95
CA GLU A 128 -12.11 0.75 -0.14
C GLU A 128 -11.87 2.17 -0.66
N LEU A 129 -11.96 2.32 -1.98
CA LEU A 129 -11.87 3.63 -2.61
C LEU A 129 -13.19 4.38 -2.43
N HIS A 130 -13.11 5.60 -1.99
CA HIS A 130 -14.26 6.47 -1.80
C HIS A 130 -14.20 7.68 -2.74
N VAL A 131 -15.36 8.03 -3.29
CA VAL A 131 -15.55 9.29 -4.00
C VAL A 131 -16.12 10.32 -3.04
N THR A 132 -15.49 11.46 -2.97
CA THR A 132 -15.97 12.60 -2.19
C THR A 132 -16.04 13.81 -3.10
N PHE A 133 -17.17 14.49 -3.14
CA PHE A 133 -17.30 15.72 -3.92
C PHE A 133 -16.64 16.86 -3.16
N ASP A 134 -15.78 17.61 -3.87
CA ASP A 134 -15.12 18.78 -3.35
C ASP A 134 -15.94 20.05 -3.63
N GLU A 135 -15.82 21.04 -2.76
CA GLU A 135 -16.33 22.38 -3.05
C GLU A 135 -15.51 22.96 -4.21
N SER A 136 -16.11 23.00 -5.39
CA SER A 136 -15.50 23.64 -6.55
C SER A 136 -15.61 25.15 -6.41
N ASN A 137 -14.51 25.80 -6.02
CA ASN A 137 -14.41 27.23 -6.02
C ASN A 137 -14.29 27.74 -7.47
N SER A 138 -15.02 28.81 -7.80
CA SER A 138 -14.95 29.47 -9.13
C SER A 138 -13.52 29.84 -9.52
N ASP A 139 -12.68 30.22 -8.55
CA ASP A 139 -11.26 30.52 -8.75
C ASP A 139 -10.45 29.30 -9.23
N LEU A 140 -10.72 28.13 -8.67
CA LEU A 140 -10.07 26.88 -9.07
C LEU A 140 -10.46 26.52 -10.50
N LEU A 141 -11.77 26.58 -10.82
CA LEU A 141 -12.27 26.30 -12.16
C LEU A 141 -11.69 27.29 -13.18
N ALA A 142 -11.65 28.57 -12.85
CA ALA A 142 -11.05 29.58 -13.71
C ALA A 142 -9.55 29.31 -13.96
N LYS A 143 -8.79 28.91 -12.93
CA LYS A 143 -7.37 28.55 -13.09
C LYS A 143 -7.16 27.28 -13.91
N LEU A 144 -8.00 26.27 -13.75
CA LEU A 144 -7.90 25.03 -14.52
C LEU A 144 -8.21 25.25 -16.00
N MET A 145 -9.05 26.24 -16.29
CA MET A 145 -9.42 26.61 -17.66
C MET A 145 -8.56 27.75 -18.24
N GLN A 146 -7.64 28.34 -17.45
CA GLN A 146 -6.68 29.32 -17.96
C GLN A 146 -5.67 28.70 -18.91
N GLY A 147 -5.47 29.31 -20.05
CA GLY A 147 -4.47 28.92 -21.07
C GLY A 147 -5.03 28.17 -22.26
N THR A 148 -6.34 28.06 -22.34
CA THR A 148 -7.09 27.71 -23.54
C THR A 148 -7.99 28.88 -23.88
N ASP A 149 -8.27 29.10 -25.16
CA ASP A 149 -9.30 30.06 -25.61
C ASP A 149 -10.72 29.61 -25.21
N GLU A 150 -10.81 28.80 -24.16
CA GLU A 150 -12.01 28.06 -23.81
C GLU A 150 -12.97 28.87 -22.95
N LYS A 151 -14.21 28.77 -23.32
CA LYS A 151 -15.36 29.29 -22.59
C LYS A 151 -15.49 28.57 -21.24
N TYR A 152 -16.00 29.29 -20.23
CA TYR A 152 -16.40 28.66 -18.96
C TYR A 152 -17.33 27.47 -19.22
N ARG A 153 -17.00 26.33 -18.57
CA ARG A 153 -17.77 25.09 -18.69
C ARG A 153 -18.28 24.65 -17.33
N LEU A 154 -19.55 24.23 -17.31
CA LEU A 154 -20.15 23.70 -16.10
C LEU A 154 -19.47 22.38 -15.71
N SER A 155 -18.79 22.39 -14.58
CA SER A 155 -17.98 21.29 -14.10
C SER A 155 -18.13 21.10 -12.60
N ILE A 156 -17.82 19.89 -12.13
CA ILE A 156 -17.78 19.55 -10.72
C ILE A 156 -16.43 18.92 -10.37
N CYS A 157 -15.90 19.27 -9.22
CA CYS A 157 -14.69 18.66 -8.67
C CYS A 157 -15.05 17.53 -7.71
N PHE A 158 -14.28 16.46 -7.72
CA PHE A 158 -14.36 15.37 -6.77
C PHE A 158 -13.00 14.73 -6.58
N GLN A 159 -12.86 14.00 -5.48
CA GLN A 159 -11.63 13.27 -5.16
C GLN A 159 -11.92 11.78 -4.97
N VAL A 160 -10.93 10.96 -5.31
CA VAL A 160 -10.91 9.52 -5.05
C VAL A 160 -9.77 9.20 -4.11
N ARG A 161 -10.08 8.54 -2.99
CA ARG A 161 -9.10 8.18 -1.97
C ARG A 161 -9.55 6.97 -1.15
N PRO A 162 -8.64 6.28 -0.44
CA PRO A 162 -7.19 6.38 -0.60
C PRO A 162 -6.70 5.50 -1.76
N VAL A 163 -5.79 6.00 -2.58
CA VAL A 163 -5.16 5.23 -3.66
C VAL A 163 -3.74 4.91 -3.27
N MET A 164 -3.36 3.63 -3.35
CA MET A 164 -2.08 3.15 -2.86
C MET A 164 -1.11 2.83 -4.00
N ILE A 165 0.15 3.25 -3.83
CA ILE A 165 1.30 2.69 -4.55
C ILE A 165 2.19 2.01 -3.52
N ALA A 166 2.30 0.70 -3.60
CA ALA A 166 3.16 -0.09 -2.73
C ALA A 166 4.65 0.15 -3.03
N ALA A 167 5.50 0.00 -2.02
CA ALA A 167 6.94 -0.02 -2.24
C ALA A 167 7.32 -1.22 -3.11
N ALA A 168 8.26 -1.04 -4.04
CA ALA A 168 8.71 -2.10 -4.94
C ALA A 168 9.42 -3.24 -4.22
N GLU A 169 10.05 -2.95 -3.09
CA GLU A 169 10.73 -3.91 -2.23
C GLU A 169 10.18 -3.80 -0.81
N PRO A 170 9.94 -4.94 -0.13
CA PRO A 170 9.68 -4.89 1.29
C PRO A 170 10.91 -4.25 1.96
N GLY A 171 10.71 -3.20 2.74
CA GLY A 171 11.79 -2.59 3.49
C GLY A 171 12.36 -3.59 4.47
N ASP A 172 13.67 -3.50 4.73
CA ASP A 172 14.28 -4.20 5.87
C ASP A 172 13.64 -3.66 7.14
N TYR A 173 12.90 -4.50 7.83
CA TYR A 173 12.31 -4.16 9.13
C TYR A 173 12.95 -5.03 10.21
N SER A 174 13.18 -4.43 11.36
CA SER A 174 13.59 -5.20 12.53
C SER A 174 12.40 -6.02 13.00
N LEU A 175 12.58 -7.32 13.07
CA LEU A 175 11.61 -8.21 13.69
C LEU A 175 11.41 -7.82 15.16
N LEU A 176 10.17 -7.82 15.62
CA LEU A 176 9.89 -7.66 17.04
C LEU A 176 10.48 -8.85 17.79
N VAL A 177 11.24 -8.55 18.83
CA VAL A 177 11.83 -9.59 19.69
C VAL A 177 10.71 -10.31 20.43
N GLY A 178 10.72 -11.64 20.40
CA GLY A 178 9.74 -12.47 21.06
C GLY A 178 8.53 -12.85 20.23
N ILE A 179 8.49 -12.55 18.93
CA ILE A 179 7.42 -12.96 18.02
C ILE A 179 7.93 -14.03 17.05
N ASP A 180 7.22 -15.14 16.95
CA ASP A 180 7.47 -16.17 15.95
C ASP A 180 6.70 -15.87 14.64
N TYR A 181 7.39 -15.26 13.69
CA TYR A 181 6.84 -14.91 12.39
C TYR A 181 6.68 -16.12 11.44
N THR A 182 7.17 -17.30 11.83
CA THR A 182 7.00 -18.52 11.01
C THR A 182 5.64 -19.16 11.21
N GLN A 183 4.93 -18.79 12.27
CA GLN A 183 3.62 -19.30 12.60
C GLN A 183 2.51 -18.33 12.20
N PRO A 184 1.48 -18.77 11.47
CA PRO A 184 0.34 -17.91 11.19
C PRO A 184 -0.42 -17.61 12.50
N PRO A 185 -0.98 -16.40 12.64
CA PRO A 185 -1.80 -16.05 13.78
C PRO A 185 -3.01 -17.00 13.87
N THR A 186 -3.18 -17.63 15.02
CA THR A 186 -4.23 -18.66 15.22
C THR A 186 -5.57 -18.07 15.64
N THR A 187 -5.58 -16.93 16.29
CA THR A 187 -6.81 -16.20 16.69
C THR A 187 -6.55 -14.69 16.81
N LEU A 188 -7.63 -13.90 16.76
CA LEU A 188 -7.58 -12.44 17.04
C LEU A 188 -7.19 -12.11 18.49
N ALA A 189 -7.36 -13.05 19.41
CA ALA A 189 -7.04 -12.88 20.83
C ALA A 189 -5.57 -13.22 21.14
N ASP A 190 -4.95 -14.04 20.30
CA ASP A 190 -3.55 -14.46 20.42
C ASP A 190 -2.92 -14.43 19.03
N PRO A 191 -2.70 -13.23 18.48
CA PRO A 191 -2.30 -13.06 17.09
C PRO A 191 -0.88 -13.56 16.81
N TYR A 192 -0.06 -13.72 17.85
CA TYR A 192 1.33 -14.15 17.70
C TYR A 192 1.73 -15.11 18.82
N VAL A 193 2.36 -16.20 18.45
CA VAL A 193 3.04 -17.05 19.42
C VAL A 193 4.34 -16.33 19.78
N GLY A 194 4.39 -15.76 20.96
CA GLY A 194 5.59 -15.11 21.46
C GLY A 194 6.71 -16.13 21.67
N ILE A 195 7.92 -15.76 21.27
CA ILE A 195 9.12 -16.48 21.66
C ILE A 195 9.53 -15.93 23.02
N ASP A 196 9.61 -16.79 24.02
CA ASP A 196 10.10 -16.38 25.34
C ASP A 196 11.53 -15.83 25.21
N THR A 197 11.66 -14.53 25.36
CA THR A 197 12.97 -13.87 25.36
C THR A 197 13.45 -13.73 26.78
N ILE A 198 14.48 -14.50 27.13
CA ILE A 198 15.18 -14.32 28.37
C ILE A 198 16.28 -13.29 28.12
N PRO A 199 16.30 -12.15 28.85
CA PRO A 199 17.36 -11.17 28.68
C PRO A 199 18.71 -11.83 29.05
N SER A 200 19.61 -11.89 28.08
CA SER A 200 20.93 -12.47 28.24
C SER A 200 21.99 -11.37 28.22
N MET A 201 22.95 -11.46 29.12
CA MET A 201 24.15 -10.63 29.09
C MET A 201 25.31 -11.27 28.28
N GLY A 202 25.02 -12.33 27.56
CA GLY A 202 25.98 -13.14 26.81
C GLY A 202 26.28 -14.46 27.52
N ALA A 203 27.08 -15.31 26.87
CA ALA A 203 27.47 -16.61 27.41
C ALA A 203 28.23 -16.48 28.72
N HIS A 204 27.79 -17.20 29.75
CA HIS A 204 28.43 -17.24 31.03
C HIS A 204 28.83 -18.66 31.38
N ILE A 205 30.05 -18.87 31.86
CA ILE A 205 30.58 -20.17 32.25
C ILE A 205 30.50 -20.31 33.77
N ASP A 206 29.78 -21.30 34.24
CA ASP A 206 29.67 -21.64 35.66
C ASP A 206 30.73 -22.68 36.10
N GLY A 207 31.13 -23.56 35.18
CA GLY A 207 32.11 -24.58 35.49
C GLY A 207 32.52 -25.46 34.30
N LEU A 208 33.57 -26.24 34.53
CA LEU A 208 34.13 -27.21 33.60
C LEU A 208 34.09 -28.59 34.21
N ASP A 209 33.78 -29.60 33.40
CA ASP A 209 33.77 -31.01 33.84
C ASP A 209 34.37 -31.90 32.74
N PRO A 210 35.54 -32.56 32.96
CA PRO A 210 36.40 -32.49 34.16
C PRO A 210 37.15 -31.15 34.28
N VAL A 211 37.54 -30.79 35.50
CA VAL A 211 38.29 -29.56 35.80
C VAL A 211 39.74 -29.63 35.26
N GLY A 212 40.29 -30.81 35.17
CA GLY A 212 41.58 -31.07 34.54
C GLY A 212 41.40 -32.11 33.45
N PHE A 213 41.87 -31.83 32.23
CA PHE A 213 41.68 -32.70 31.06
C PHE A 213 42.98 -32.86 30.26
N GLU A 214 43.11 -33.98 29.59
CA GLU A 214 44.19 -34.29 28.67
C GLU A 214 43.78 -34.08 27.20
N VAL A 215 44.78 -34.10 26.32
CA VAL A 215 44.52 -33.93 24.89
C VAL A 215 43.66 -35.09 24.34
N GLY A 216 42.52 -34.76 23.73
CA GLY A 216 41.58 -35.73 23.16
C GLY A 216 40.49 -36.18 24.12
N GLU A 217 40.42 -35.62 25.32
CA GLU A 217 39.33 -35.87 26.27
C GLU A 217 38.15 -34.96 26.00
N GLU A 218 36.92 -35.48 26.11
CA GLU A 218 35.70 -34.67 25.96
C GLU A 218 35.46 -33.86 27.25
N VAL A 219 35.39 -32.55 27.09
CA VAL A 219 35.15 -31.62 28.21
C VAL A 219 33.79 -30.98 28.04
N THR A 220 33.06 -30.90 29.14
CA THR A 220 31.74 -30.23 29.18
C THR A 220 31.87 -28.89 29.90
N ILE A 221 31.55 -27.80 29.25
CA ILE A 221 31.31 -26.48 29.83
C ILE A 221 29.88 -26.45 30.32
N ARG A 222 29.62 -26.03 31.54
CA ARG A 222 28.30 -25.72 32.08
C ARG A 222 28.16 -24.24 32.30
N GLY A 223 26.99 -23.70 31.98
CA GLY A 223 26.78 -22.27 32.09
C GLY A 223 25.37 -21.84 31.64
N THR A 224 25.23 -20.58 31.35
CA THR A 224 24.00 -19.99 30.82
C THR A 224 24.28 -19.33 29.47
N ASP A 225 23.27 -19.35 28.60
CA ASP A 225 23.32 -18.74 27.25
C ASP A 225 24.44 -19.28 26.34
N LEU A 226 24.85 -20.54 26.55
CA LEU A 226 25.88 -21.19 25.75
C LEU A 226 25.46 -21.56 24.31
N HIS A 227 24.25 -21.20 23.91
CA HIS A 227 23.69 -21.43 22.58
C HIS A 227 23.75 -20.22 21.66
N VAL A 228 24.35 -19.12 22.09
CA VAL A 228 24.45 -17.88 21.29
C VAL A 228 25.17 -18.17 19.97
N ALA A 229 24.64 -17.62 18.88
CA ALA A 229 25.23 -17.76 17.57
C ALA A 229 26.66 -17.19 17.52
N ASN A 230 27.55 -17.86 16.79
CA ASN A 230 28.97 -17.51 16.65
C ASN A 230 29.79 -17.65 17.94
N LEU A 231 29.37 -18.49 18.89
CA LEU A 231 30.18 -18.83 20.04
C LEU A 231 31.30 -19.78 19.60
N SER A 232 32.55 -19.42 19.92
CA SER A 232 33.70 -20.30 19.74
C SER A 232 34.37 -20.55 21.07
N VAL A 233 34.94 -21.76 21.24
CA VAL A 233 35.68 -22.13 22.43
C VAL A 233 37.17 -21.98 22.14
N MET A 234 37.85 -21.16 22.92
CA MET A 234 39.28 -20.91 22.77
C MET A 234 40.04 -21.42 24.02
N LEU A 235 41.06 -22.24 23.81
CA LEU A 235 42.01 -22.56 24.86
C LEU A 235 43.33 -21.83 24.58
N GLY A 236 43.52 -20.71 25.22
CA GLY A 236 44.60 -19.80 24.88
C GLY A 236 44.40 -19.19 23.48
N THR A 237 45.24 -19.58 22.54
CA THR A 237 45.18 -19.12 21.13
C THR A 237 44.61 -20.18 20.19
N VAL A 238 44.25 -21.36 20.68
CA VAL A 238 43.76 -22.47 19.86
C VAL A 238 42.24 -22.54 19.95
N GLU A 239 41.59 -22.54 18.78
CA GLU A 239 40.17 -22.77 18.70
C GLU A 239 39.86 -24.26 18.74
N LEU A 240 38.94 -24.66 19.64
CA LEU A 240 38.57 -26.04 19.85
C LEU A 240 37.25 -26.36 19.16
N PRO A 241 37.13 -27.51 18.49
CA PRO A 241 35.91 -27.89 17.82
C PRO A 241 34.80 -28.21 18.82
N VAL A 242 33.69 -27.48 18.73
CA VAL A 242 32.49 -27.72 19.53
C VAL A 242 31.74 -28.92 18.94
N THR A 243 31.55 -29.95 19.77
CA THR A 243 30.87 -31.20 19.40
C THR A 243 29.36 -31.16 19.73
N MET A 244 28.98 -30.40 20.77
CA MET A 244 27.59 -30.22 21.17
C MET A 244 27.38 -28.83 21.77
N GLN A 245 26.27 -28.17 21.40
CA GLN A 245 25.90 -26.85 21.93
C GLN A 245 24.44 -26.86 22.38
N ARG A 246 24.20 -26.51 23.65
CA ARG A 246 22.88 -26.36 24.27
C ARG A 246 22.88 -25.08 25.12
N PRO A 247 21.70 -24.57 25.54
CA PRO A 247 21.62 -23.36 26.34
C PRO A 247 22.42 -23.42 27.67
N ASP A 248 22.48 -24.60 28.29
CA ASP A 248 23.07 -24.86 29.61
C ASP A 248 24.41 -25.60 29.57
N GLN A 249 24.80 -26.15 28.43
CA GLN A 249 26.02 -26.90 28.28
C GLN A 249 26.62 -26.87 26.89
N LEU A 250 27.92 -26.92 26.79
CA LEU A 250 28.69 -27.00 25.56
C LEU A 250 29.77 -28.06 25.72
N LYS A 251 29.99 -28.89 24.69
CA LYS A 251 31.05 -29.91 24.72
C LYS A 251 32.06 -29.65 23.60
N PHE A 252 33.33 -29.92 23.94
CA PHE A 252 34.45 -29.85 23.00
C PHE A 252 35.45 -30.97 23.27
N THR A 253 36.34 -31.20 22.31
CA THR A 253 37.36 -32.25 22.43
C THR A 253 38.72 -31.67 22.06
#